data_8e8e9f263c05a0b71a970f8eccc06e42
#
_entry.id   8e8e9f263c05a0b71a970f8eccc06e42
#
_cell.length_a   1.000
_cell.length_b   1.000
_cell.length_c   1.000
_cell.angle_alpha   90.00
_cell.angle_beta   90.00
_cell.angle_gamma   90.00
#
_symmetry.space_group_name_H-M   'P 1'
#
loop_
_entity.id
_entity.type
_entity.pdbx_description
1 polymer ?
#
loop_
_entity_poly.entity_id
_entity_poly.type
_entity_poly.pdbx_seq_one_letter_code
_entity_poly.pdbx_strand_id
1 'polypeptide(L)'
;MHVTHSIFKAYDIRGVVSSTIHEDVAEALGKAFGTVALAEGERTVAVGRDGRLSGPSLSAALMRGLRAVGVEVIDVGAVTTPMLYFAANTLCNSGIQVTGSHNPKDYNGFKMVMGGRAIYGEEIQALRRIMEADSWQLVGTPAGVRQVDVLPAYTERIVSDIRLTRPMKIVVDSGNGIAGASAPGIFRALGCEVTELFSEVDGNFPNHHPDPSKPENLRDLIDALKNSDAELGLAFDGDGDRLGIVTKDGQNIYPDRQMILFAQDVLSRVPGGNIIFDVKRPAALPIFTRPATR
;
A
#
# COMPACT_ATOMS: atom_id res chain seq x y z
N MET A 1 12.46 -23.78 -9.72
CA MET A 1 13.64 -22.95 -9.30
C MET A 1 13.85 -23.04 -7.79
N HIS A 2 15.06 -22.68 -7.25
CA HIS A 2 15.24 -22.58 -5.79
C HIS A 2 14.84 -21.18 -5.31
N VAL A 3 13.92 -21.10 -4.34
CA VAL A 3 13.49 -19.83 -3.73
C VAL A 3 13.74 -19.85 -2.23
N THR A 4 14.11 -18.70 -1.69
CA THR A 4 14.37 -18.57 -0.24
C THR A 4 13.03 -18.56 0.52
N HIS A 5 12.76 -19.59 1.33
CA HIS A 5 11.49 -19.73 2.05
C HIS A 5 11.16 -18.55 2.96
N SER A 6 12.17 -17.93 3.57
CA SER A 6 11.98 -16.85 4.53
C SER A 6 11.38 -15.56 3.93
N ILE A 7 11.34 -15.41 2.59
CA ILE A 7 10.71 -14.26 1.95
C ILE A 7 9.18 -14.36 1.94
N PHE A 8 8.61 -15.58 2.00
CA PHE A 8 7.17 -15.83 1.99
C PHE A 8 6.59 -15.65 3.39
N LYS A 9 6.10 -14.44 3.69
CA LYS A 9 5.54 -14.08 4.99
C LYS A 9 4.07 -14.47 5.10
N ALA A 10 3.42 -14.08 6.21
CA ALA A 10 2.01 -14.43 6.45
C ALA A 10 1.04 -13.78 5.43
N TYR A 11 1.36 -12.60 4.90
CA TYR A 11 0.46 -11.84 4.01
C TYR A 11 1.18 -11.06 2.91
N ASP A 12 2.47 -11.26 2.72
CA ASP A 12 3.25 -10.69 1.61
C ASP A 12 4.49 -11.53 1.30
N ILE A 13 5.19 -11.16 0.24
CA ILE A 13 6.53 -11.66 -0.05
C ILE A 13 7.48 -10.50 0.17
N ARG A 14 8.56 -10.69 0.95
CA ARG A 14 9.48 -9.61 1.31
C ARG A 14 10.89 -10.12 1.57
N GLY A 15 11.88 -9.41 1.03
CA GLY A 15 13.28 -9.78 1.21
C GLY A 15 14.25 -8.69 0.79
N VAL A 16 15.53 -8.98 0.90
CA VAL A 16 16.64 -8.09 0.51
C VAL A 16 16.86 -8.19 -1.00
N VAL A 17 16.91 -7.04 -1.66
CA VAL A 17 17.15 -6.94 -3.10
C VAL A 17 18.53 -7.51 -3.46
N SER A 18 18.61 -8.18 -4.61
CA SER A 18 19.78 -8.91 -5.13
C SER A 18 20.22 -10.13 -4.32
N SER A 19 19.80 -10.25 -3.08
CA SER A 19 20.12 -11.41 -2.22
C SER A 19 19.00 -12.45 -2.25
N THR A 20 17.76 -12.03 -1.99
CA THR A 20 16.59 -12.92 -1.90
C THR A 20 15.44 -12.50 -2.79
N ILE A 21 15.40 -11.23 -3.20
CA ILE A 21 14.45 -10.68 -4.18
C ILE A 21 15.26 -10.14 -5.37
N HIS A 22 15.09 -10.74 -6.53
CA HIS A 22 15.69 -10.37 -7.80
C HIS A 22 14.71 -10.64 -8.96
N GLU A 23 15.07 -10.27 -10.17
CA GLU A 23 14.18 -10.33 -11.33
C GLU A 23 13.67 -11.74 -11.63
N ASP A 24 14.49 -12.78 -11.47
CA ASP A 24 14.05 -14.16 -11.71
C ASP A 24 12.98 -14.61 -10.71
N VAL A 25 13.09 -14.19 -9.44
CA VAL A 25 12.06 -14.43 -8.42
C VAL A 25 10.77 -13.68 -8.76
N ALA A 26 10.88 -12.44 -9.20
CA ALA A 26 9.73 -11.63 -9.61
C ALA A 26 9.02 -12.24 -10.84
N GLU A 27 9.79 -12.69 -11.84
CA GLU A 27 9.23 -13.34 -13.03
C GLU A 27 8.56 -14.68 -12.70
N ALA A 28 9.20 -15.51 -11.87
CA ALA A 28 8.62 -16.76 -11.40
C ALA A 28 7.35 -16.55 -10.58
N LEU A 29 7.33 -15.52 -9.72
CA LEU A 29 6.12 -15.12 -9.00
C LEU A 29 5.01 -14.70 -9.97
N GLY A 30 5.33 -13.94 -11.01
CA GLY A 30 4.36 -13.57 -12.04
C GLY A 30 3.74 -14.79 -12.73
N LYS A 31 4.57 -15.79 -13.08
CA LYS A 31 4.10 -17.06 -13.65
C LYS A 31 3.22 -17.84 -12.67
N ALA A 32 3.64 -17.96 -11.41
CA ALA A 32 2.89 -18.67 -10.38
C ALA A 32 1.54 -18.00 -10.06
N PHE A 33 1.56 -16.68 -9.82
CA PHE A 33 0.36 -15.90 -9.56
C PHE A 33 -0.60 -15.95 -10.76
N GLY A 34 -0.09 -15.75 -11.97
CA GLY A 34 -0.88 -15.80 -13.19
C GLY A 34 -1.52 -17.17 -13.41
N THR A 35 -0.82 -18.26 -13.08
CA THR A 35 -1.38 -19.62 -13.16
C THR A 35 -2.57 -19.81 -12.24
N VAL A 36 -2.46 -19.34 -10.97
CA VAL A 36 -3.57 -19.41 -10.01
C VAL A 36 -4.71 -18.48 -10.43
N ALA A 37 -4.40 -17.24 -10.84
CA ALA A 37 -5.38 -16.28 -11.32
C ALA A 37 -6.24 -16.83 -12.46
N LEU A 38 -5.60 -17.43 -13.47
CA LEU A 38 -6.31 -18.07 -14.59
C LEU A 38 -7.21 -19.23 -14.16
N ALA A 39 -6.77 -20.01 -13.17
CA ALA A 39 -7.56 -21.11 -12.61
C ALA A 39 -8.79 -20.60 -11.83
N GLU A 40 -8.70 -19.40 -11.21
CA GLU A 40 -9.82 -18.72 -10.55
C GLU A 40 -10.68 -17.88 -11.52
N GLY A 41 -10.36 -17.88 -12.82
CA GLY A 41 -11.11 -17.16 -13.84
C GLY A 41 -10.66 -15.72 -14.07
N GLU A 42 -9.64 -15.25 -13.36
CA GLU A 42 -9.05 -13.92 -13.51
C GLU A 42 -8.15 -13.86 -14.75
N ARG A 43 -8.42 -12.95 -15.66
CA ARG A 43 -7.72 -12.84 -16.95
C ARG A 43 -6.77 -11.65 -17.00
N THR A 44 -6.93 -10.70 -16.09
CA THR A 44 -6.22 -9.42 -16.11
C THR A 44 -5.73 -9.11 -14.68
N VAL A 45 -4.48 -8.63 -14.56
CA VAL A 45 -3.86 -8.27 -13.29
C VAL A 45 -3.28 -6.87 -13.37
N ALA A 46 -3.62 -6.01 -12.42
CA ALA A 46 -2.98 -4.70 -12.26
C ALA A 46 -1.61 -4.86 -11.58
N VAL A 47 -0.60 -4.16 -12.08
CA VAL A 47 0.74 -4.12 -11.50
C VAL A 47 1.13 -2.69 -11.22
N GLY A 48 1.47 -2.40 -9.97
CA GLY A 48 2.00 -1.12 -9.53
C GLY A 48 3.34 -1.30 -8.79
N ARG A 49 4.02 -0.19 -8.52
CA ARG A 49 5.23 -0.16 -7.71
C ARG A 49 5.31 1.10 -6.86
N ASP A 50 6.04 1.03 -5.75
CA ASP A 50 6.42 2.20 -4.97
C ASP A 50 7.61 2.96 -5.59
N GLY A 51 8.19 3.93 -4.86
CA GLY A 51 9.30 4.77 -5.31
C GLY A 51 10.70 4.14 -5.19
N ARG A 52 10.84 2.88 -4.79
CA ARG A 52 12.13 2.22 -4.59
C ARG A 52 12.88 2.02 -5.90
N LEU A 53 14.22 2.16 -5.85
CA LEU A 53 15.10 2.07 -7.02
C LEU A 53 15.01 0.71 -7.74
N SER A 54 14.77 -0.37 -7.02
CA SER A 54 14.57 -1.71 -7.59
C SER A 54 13.17 -1.95 -8.18
N GLY A 55 12.22 -1.05 -7.91
CA GLY A 55 10.83 -1.17 -8.36
C GLY A 55 10.69 -1.38 -9.88
N PRO A 56 11.32 -0.57 -10.74
CA PRO A 56 11.18 -0.71 -12.20
C PRO A 56 11.61 -2.07 -12.75
N SER A 57 12.77 -2.60 -12.33
CA SER A 57 13.27 -3.88 -12.83
C SER A 57 12.42 -5.06 -12.33
N LEU A 58 12.03 -5.04 -11.05
CA LEU A 58 11.20 -6.09 -10.45
C LEU A 58 9.79 -6.11 -11.03
N SER A 59 9.15 -4.93 -11.22
CA SER A 59 7.82 -4.87 -11.83
C SER A 59 7.83 -5.32 -13.30
N ALA A 60 8.87 -4.95 -14.06
CA ALA A 60 9.03 -5.43 -15.44
C ALA A 60 9.18 -6.96 -15.50
N ALA A 61 9.96 -7.56 -14.62
CA ALA A 61 10.13 -9.01 -14.53
C ALA A 61 8.82 -9.71 -14.14
N LEU A 62 8.11 -9.20 -13.14
CA LEU A 62 6.80 -9.69 -12.72
C LEU A 62 5.79 -9.69 -13.88
N MET A 63 5.70 -8.58 -14.59
CA MET A 63 4.82 -8.44 -15.76
C MET A 63 5.18 -9.41 -16.89
N ARG A 64 6.49 -9.66 -17.14
CA ARG A 64 6.90 -10.70 -18.10
C ARG A 64 6.38 -12.07 -17.68
N GLY A 65 6.49 -12.42 -16.39
CA GLY A 65 5.98 -13.68 -15.87
C GLY A 65 4.49 -13.85 -16.03
N LEU A 66 3.68 -12.85 -15.67
CA LEU A 66 2.22 -12.85 -15.85
C LEU A 66 1.84 -13.06 -17.32
N ARG A 67 2.43 -12.29 -18.21
CA ARG A 67 2.17 -12.35 -19.65
C ARG A 67 2.59 -13.68 -20.28
N ALA A 68 3.67 -14.27 -19.80
CA ALA A 68 4.18 -15.56 -20.30
C ALA A 68 3.22 -16.73 -20.06
N VAL A 69 2.33 -16.64 -19.09
CA VAL A 69 1.27 -17.64 -18.84
C VAL A 69 -0.10 -17.23 -19.38
N GLY A 70 -0.20 -16.09 -20.08
CA GLY A 70 -1.41 -15.67 -20.78
C GLY A 70 -2.29 -14.69 -20.00
N VAL A 71 -1.77 -14.06 -18.95
CA VAL A 71 -2.48 -13.01 -18.18
C VAL A 71 -2.23 -11.64 -18.80
N GLU A 72 -3.30 -10.91 -19.13
CA GLU A 72 -3.25 -9.51 -19.53
C GLU A 72 -2.80 -8.63 -18.34
N VAL A 73 -1.97 -7.63 -18.61
CA VAL A 73 -1.43 -6.75 -17.57
C VAL A 73 -1.91 -5.32 -17.74
N ILE A 74 -2.35 -4.72 -16.62
CA ILE A 74 -2.56 -3.28 -16.50
C ILE A 74 -1.40 -2.71 -15.69
N ASP A 75 -0.44 -2.06 -16.35
CA ASP A 75 0.64 -1.35 -15.69
C ASP A 75 0.13 0.02 -15.19
N VAL A 76 -0.02 0.18 -13.89
CA VAL A 76 -0.43 1.46 -13.27
C VAL A 76 0.77 2.31 -12.85
N GLY A 77 1.98 1.86 -13.13
CA GLY A 77 3.21 2.62 -12.91
C GLY A 77 3.61 2.77 -11.44
N ALA A 78 4.16 3.93 -11.12
CA ALA A 78 4.58 4.28 -9.78
C ALA A 78 3.40 4.89 -9.00
N VAL A 79 2.84 4.12 -8.07
CA VAL A 79 1.61 4.46 -7.33
C VAL A 79 1.70 3.98 -5.89
N THR A 80 0.87 4.55 -5.02
CA THR A 80 0.72 4.03 -3.65
C THR A 80 0.00 2.68 -3.65
N THR A 81 0.21 1.88 -2.59
CA THR A 81 -0.51 0.61 -2.41
C THR A 81 -2.04 0.78 -2.43
N PRO A 82 -2.65 1.81 -1.78
CA PRO A 82 -4.09 2.07 -1.93
C PRO A 82 -4.54 2.36 -3.37
N MET A 83 -3.72 3.05 -4.17
CA MET A 83 -4.04 3.30 -5.59
C MET A 83 -4.00 2.01 -6.42
N LEU A 84 -3.07 1.08 -6.14
CA LEU A 84 -3.11 -0.24 -6.77
C LEU A 84 -4.37 -1.01 -6.38
N TYR A 85 -4.75 -1.00 -5.11
CA TYR A 85 -5.98 -1.68 -4.68
C TYR A 85 -7.24 -1.07 -5.32
N PHE A 86 -7.26 0.25 -5.49
CA PHE A 86 -8.30 0.93 -6.25
C PHE A 86 -8.32 0.45 -7.72
N ALA A 87 -7.16 0.39 -8.38
CA ALA A 87 -7.05 -0.11 -9.75
C ALA A 87 -7.53 -1.56 -9.86
N ALA A 88 -7.09 -2.44 -8.95
CA ALA A 88 -7.54 -3.82 -8.91
C ALA A 88 -9.07 -3.91 -8.79
N ASN A 89 -9.66 -3.20 -7.84
CA ASN A 89 -11.11 -3.23 -7.61
C ASN A 89 -11.95 -2.63 -8.74
N THR A 90 -11.42 -1.66 -9.48
CA THR A 90 -12.18 -0.94 -10.52
C THR A 90 -11.94 -1.45 -11.93
N LEU A 91 -10.80 -2.10 -12.19
CA LEU A 91 -10.38 -2.45 -13.55
C LEU A 91 -10.31 -3.97 -13.81
N CYS A 92 -10.04 -4.82 -12.80
CA CYS A 92 -9.74 -6.23 -13.08
C CYS A 92 -9.87 -7.22 -11.91
N ASN A 93 -10.19 -6.82 -10.70
CA ASN A 93 -10.29 -7.59 -9.44
C ASN A 93 -8.97 -8.14 -8.87
N SER A 94 -7.87 -8.18 -9.62
CA SER A 94 -6.60 -8.76 -9.16
C SER A 94 -5.45 -7.79 -9.36
N GLY A 95 -4.49 -7.76 -8.43
CA GLY A 95 -3.37 -6.83 -8.53
C GLY A 95 -2.17 -7.20 -7.67
N ILE A 96 -0.99 -6.72 -8.08
CA ILE A 96 0.27 -6.91 -7.35
C ILE A 96 0.98 -5.57 -7.23
N GLN A 97 1.28 -5.15 -6.00
CA GLN A 97 2.12 -4.00 -5.70
C GLN A 97 3.54 -4.44 -5.40
N VAL A 98 4.50 -3.92 -6.15
CA VAL A 98 5.93 -4.10 -5.89
C VAL A 98 6.35 -3.05 -4.87
N THR A 99 6.61 -3.46 -3.64
CA THR A 99 6.89 -2.53 -2.53
C THR A 99 7.68 -3.16 -1.40
N GLY A 100 8.56 -2.37 -0.80
CA GLY A 100 9.19 -2.68 0.48
C GLY A 100 8.47 -2.02 1.67
N SER A 101 7.38 -1.24 1.43
CA SER A 101 6.64 -0.49 2.46
C SER A 101 7.59 0.35 3.35
N HIS A 102 7.57 0.17 4.66
CA HIS A 102 8.42 0.84 5.64
C HIS A 102 9.74 0.12 5.93
N ASN A 103 10.13 -0.91 5.14
CA ASN A 103 11.45 -1.56 5.32
C ASN A 103 12.60 -0.69 4.82
N PRO A 104 13.86 -0.97 5.22
CA PRO A 104 15.04 -0.30 4.70
C PRO A 104 15.08 -0.28 3.17
N LYS A 105 15.86 0.64 2.61
CA LYS A 105 15.91 0.91 1.15
C LYS A 105 16.39 -0.28 0.30
N ASP A 106 17.14 -1.20 0.89
CA ASP A 106 17.64 -2.43 0.29
C ASP A 106 16.62 -3.58 0.28
N TYR A 107 15.42 -3.37 0.85
CA TYR A 107 14.31 -4.32 0.79
C TYR A 107 13.35 -4.01 -0.35
N ASN A 108 12.71 -5.06 -0.87
CA ASN A 108 11.51 -4.95 -1.70
C ASN A 108 10.64 -6.20 -1.50
N GLY A 109 9.47 -6.24 -2.15
CA GLY A 109 8.55 -7.37 -2.03
C GLY A 109 7.29 -7.18 -2.85
N PHE A 110 6.26 -7.99 -2.53
CA PHE A 110 5.02 -8.05 -3.31
C PHE A 110 3.82 -8.18 -2.38
N LYS A 111 2.92 -7.19 -2.42
CA LYS A 111 1.59 -7.26 -1.81
C LYS A 111 0.60 -7.65 -2.91
N MET A 112 -0.32 -8.57 -2.62
CA MET A 112 -1.12 -9.21 -3.65
C MET A 112 -2.60 -9.28 -3.27
N VAL A 113 -3.46 -8.98 -4.24
CA VAL A 113 -4.91 -9.21 -4.18
C VAL A 113 -5.34 -10.06 -5.37
N MET A 114 -6.28 -10.97 -5.17
CA MET A 114 -6.81 -11.86 -6.19
C MET A 114 -8.31 -11.99 -6.01
N GLY A 115 -9.07 -11.83 -7.08
CA GLY A 115 -10.52 -11.93 -7.03
C GLY A 115 -11.17 -10.96 -6.01
N GLY A 116 -10.63 -9.73 -5.85
CA GLY A 116 -11.13 -8.71 -4.93
C GLY A 116 -10.74 -8.91 -3.45
N ARG A 117 -9.92 -9.90 -3.11
CA ARG A 117 -9.47 -10.17 -1.74
C ARG A 117 -7.94 -10.26 -1.61
N ALA A 118 -7.40 -9.83 -0.48
CA ALA A 118 -5.99 -10.04 -0.18
C ALA A 118 -5.70 -11.54 -0.03
N ILE A 119 -4.58 -12.01 -0.61
CA ILE A 119 -4.10 -13.38 -0.40
C ILE A 119 -3.16 -13.43 0.80
N TYR A 120 -3.21 -14.52 1.57
CA TYR A 120 -2.42 -14.68 2.79
C TYR A 120 -2.18 -16.15 3.14
N GLY A 121 -1.30 -16.39 4.11
CA GLY A 121 -1.09 -17.70 4.72
C GLY A 121 -0.76 -18.80 3.71
N GLU A 122 -1.61 -19.81 3.62
CA GLU A 122 -1.42 -20.97 2.77
C GLU A 122 -1.44 -20.64 1.26
N GLU A 123 -2.16 -19.60 0.85
CA GLU A 123 -2.18 -19.16 -0.54
C GLU A 123 -0.80 -18.63 -0.98
N ILE A 124 -0.11 -17.88 -0.11
CA ILE A 124 1.27 -17.45 -0.37
C ILE A 124 2.23 -18.66 -0.42
N GLN A 125 2.03 -19.65 0.46
CA GLN A 125 2.81 -20.89 0.41
C GLN A 125 2.51 -21.73 -0.83
N ALA A 126 1.29 -21.68 -1.35
CA ALA A 126 0.93 -22.33 -2.61
C ALA A 126 1.68 -21.71 -3.79
N LEU A 127 1.79 -20.38 -3.87
CA LEU A 127 2.62 -19.69 -4.87
C LEU A 127 4.09 -20.16 -4.80
N ARG A 128 4.66 -20.24 -3.59
CA ARG A 128 6.02 -20.78 -3.40
C ARG A 128 6.19 -22.17 -3.99
N ARG A 129 5.27 -23.10 -3.70
CA ARG A 129 5.34 -24.49 -4.23
C ARG A 129 5.25 -24.52 -5.77
N ILE A 130 4.42 -23.67 -6.36
CA ILE A 130 4.32 -23.54 -7.81
C ILE A 130 5.65 -23.03 -8.39
N MET A 131 6.28 -22.05 -7.74
CA MET A 131 7.59 -21.50 -8.15
C MET A 131 8.70 -22.57 -8.04
N GLU A 132 8.75 -23.34 -6.95
CA GLU A 132 9.74 -24.40 -6.75
C GLU A 132 9.61 -25.56 -7.75
N ALA A 133 8.38 -25.91 -8.08
CA ALA A 133 8.07 -27.01 -9.00
C ALA A 133 8.05 -26.58 -10.48
N ASP A 134 8.22 -25.29 -10.77
CA ASP A 134 8.03 -24.70 -12.12
C ASP A 134 6.68 -25.12 -12.75
N SER A 135 5.62 -25.20 -11.92
CA SER A 135 4.31 -25.74 -12.31
C SER A 135 3.42 -24.70 -12.97
N TRP A 136 3.79 -24.25 -14.15
CA TRP A 136 3.02 -23.37 -15.03
C TRP A 136 3.10 -23.80 -16.48
N GLN A 137 2.14 -23.31 -17.29
CA GLN A 137 2.15 -23.51 -18.72
C GLN A 137 2.41 -22.18 -19.42
N LEU A 138 3.44 -22.15 -20.26
CA LEU A 138 3.74 -20.97 -21.08
C LEU A 138 2.84 -20.95 -22.32
N VAL A 139 2.36 -19.76 -22.68
CA VAL A 139 1.63 -19.57 -23.94
C VAL A 139 2.61 -19.28 -25.08
N GLY A 140 2.22 -19.60 -26.31
CA GLY A 140 3.09 -19.40 -27.48
C GLY A 140 3.37 -17.91 -27.78
N THR A 141 2.41 -17.03 -27.47
CA THR A 141 2.56 -15.57 -27.60
C THR A 141 2.18 -14.94 -26.26
N PRO A 142 3.09 -14.18 -25.62
CA PRO A 142 2.77 -13.50 -24.36
C PRO A 142 1.57 -12.58 -24.48
N ALA A 143 0.72 -12.54 -23.47
CA ALA A 143 -0.44 -11.67 -23.39
C ALA A 143 -0.05 -10.17 -23.43
N GLY A 144 -1.02 -9.30 -23.63
CA GLY A 144 -0.82 -7.86 -23.77
C GLY A 144 -0.42 -7.17 -22.43
N VAL A 145 0.06 -5.95 -22.57
CA VAL A 145 0.21 -5.01 -21.46
C VAL A 145 -0.30 -3.64 -21.90
N ARG A 146 -1.08 -2.98 -21.08
CA ARG A 146 -1.49 -1.58 -21.28
C ARG A 146 -1.17 -0.75 -20.06
N GLN A 147 -0.83 0.51 -20.27
CA GLN A 147 -0.60 1.47 -19.19
C GLN A 147 -1.89 2.25 -18.88
N VAL A 148 -2.12 2.51 -17.62
CA VAL A 148 -3.25 3.31 -17.13
C VAL A 148 -2.79 4.24 -16.01
N ASP A 149 -2.99 5.54 -16.20
CA ASP A 149 -2.88 6.51 -15.12
C ASP A 149 -4.16 6.47 -14.27
N VAL A 150 -4.05 6.00 -13.04
CA VAL A 150 -5.20 5.86 -12.12
C VAL A 150 -5.35 7.07 -11.19
N LEU A 151 -4.38 7.99 -11.14
CA LEU A 151 -4.40 9.11 -10.19
C LEU A 151 -5.62 10.02 -10.38
N PRO A 152 -6.04 10.41 -11.62
CA PRO A 152 -7.23 11.24 -11.79
C PRO A 152 -8.50 10.57 -11.24
N ALA A 153 -8.76 9.31 -11.60
CA ALA A 153 -9.93 8.58 -11.14
C ALA A 153 -9.91 8.31 -9.62
N TYR A 154 -8.73 8.04 -9.06
CA TYR A 154 -8.54 7.86 -7.62
C TYR A 154 -8.82 9.18 -6.86
N THR A 155 -8.32 10.30 -7.37
CA THR A 155 -8.56 11.63 -6.79
C THR A 155 -10.05 11.97 -6.85
N GLU A 156 -10.70 11.78 -7.99
CA GLU A 156 -12.14 12.00 -8.17
C GLU A 156 -12.97 11.16 -7.17
N ARG A 157 -12.61 9.88 -7.02
CA ARG A 157 -13.29 8.98 -6.06
C ARG A 157 -13.22 9.52 -4.63
N ILE A 158 -12.06 10.01 -4.19
CA ILE A 158 -11.87 10.57 -2.85
C ILE A 158 -12.65 11.88 -2.71
N VAL A 159 -12.49 12.81 -3.64
CA VAL A 159 -13.11 14.14 -3.57
C VAL A 159 -14.64 14.07 -3.66
N SER A 160 -15.19 13.09 -4.39
CA SER A 160 -16.63 12.88 -4.47
C SER A 160 -17.24 12.32 -3.18
N ASP A 161 -16.44 11.59 -2.38
CA ASP A 161 -16.89 10.90 -1.15
C ASP A 161 -16.65 11.74 0.12
N ILE A 162 -15.53 12.47 0.15
CA ILE A 162 -15.07 13.21 1.34
C ILE A 162 -15.39 14.71 1.20
N ARG A 163 -16.07 15.25 2.21
CA ARG A 163 -16.31 16.70 2.33
C ARG A 163 -15.82 17.18 3.68
N LEU A 164 -14.86 18.11 3.64
CA LEU A 164 -14.42 18.80 4.84
C LEU A 164 -15.45 19.87 5.23
N THR A 165 -15.71 20.03 6.53
CA THR A 165 -16.60 21.07 7.05
C THR A 165 -16.04 22.47 6.85
N ARG A 166 -14.71 22.60 6.77
CA ARG A 166 -13.97 23.82 6.50
C ARG A 166 -12.60 23.52 5.90
N PRO A 167 -11.98 24.47 5.23
CA PRO A 167 -10.56 24.37 4.88
C PRO A 167 -9.69 24.15 6.13
N MET A 168 -8.62 23.38 5.98
CA MET A 168 -7.63 23.13 7.03
C MET A 168 -6.23 23.43 6.50
N LYS A 169 -5.37 23.95 7.38
CA LYS A 169 -3.93 24.05 7.12
C LYS A 169 -3.24 22.83 7.66
N ILE A 170 -2.57 22.08 6.80
CA ILE A 170 -1.93 20.82 7.17
C ILE A 170 -0.49 20.76 6.68
N VAL A 171 0.33 19.98 7.39
CA VAL A 171 1.66 19.58 6.91
C VAL A 171 1.57 18.14 6.49
N VAL A 172 2.02 17.81 5.28
CA VAL A 172 2.09 16.44 4.75
C VAL A 172 3.55 16.05 4.59
N ASP A 173 3.97 15.05 5.35
CA ASP A 173 5.29 14.46 5.28
C ASP A 173 5.22 13.13 4.54
N SER A 174 5.86 13.07 3.38
CA SER A 174 5.89 11.87 2.52
C SER A 174 7.16 11.04 2.70
N GLY A 175 8.13 11.50 3.50
CA GLY A 175 9.39 10.80 3.75
C GLY A 175 10.13 10.34 2.48
N ASN A 176 10.03 11.09 1.38
CA ASN A 176 10.48 10.71 0.03
C ASN A 176 9.83 9.42 -0.52
N GLY A 177 8.77 8.91 0.12
CA GLY A 177 7.95 7.80 -0.36
C GLY A 177 7.03 8.17 -1.51
N ILE A 178 6.38 7.16 -2.08
CA ILE A 178 5.52 7.33 -3.27
C ILE A 178 4.27 8.18 -3.00
N ALA A 179 3.86 8.34 -1.74
CA ALA A 179 2.73 9.20 -1.36
C ALA A 179 2.95 10.67 -1.74
N GLY A 180 4.21 11.12 -1.84
CA GLY A 180 4.56 12.47 -2.27
C GLY A 180 4.03 12.83 -3.66
N ALA A 181 3.92 11.87 -4.56
CA ALA A 181 3.40 12.08 -5.90
C ALA A 181 1.86 12.28 -5.95
N SER A 182 1.12 11.97 -4.89
CA SER A 182 -0.35 11.98 -4.91
C SER A 182 -1.00 12.69 -3.72
N ALA A 183 -0.58 12.39 -2.50
CA ALA A 183 -1.25 12.83 -1.28
C ALA A 183 -1.38 14.36 -1.17
N PRO A 184 -0.32 15.18 -1.41
CA PRO A 184 -0.45 16.63 -1.32
C PRO A 184 -1.50 17.20 -2.30
N GLY A 185 -1.52 16.69 -3.54
CA GLY A 185 -2.49 17.08 -4.55
C GLY A 185 -3.93 16.74 -4.17
N ILE A 186 -4.15 15.55 -3.61
CA ILE A 186 -5.47 15.08 -3.16
C ILE A 186 -5.97 15.94 -2.00
N PHE A 187 -5.14 16.26 -1.00
CA PHE A 187 -5.54 17.14 0.10
C PHE A 187 -5.86 18.56 -0.36
N ARG A 188 -5.12 19.10 -1.34
CA ARG A 188 -5.48 20.40 -1.96
C ARG A 188 -6.83 20.32 -2.68
N ALA A 189 -7.09 19.23 -3.40
CA ALA A 189 -8.38 19.03 -4.06
C ALA A 189 -9.56 18.90 -3.08
N LEU A 190 -9.30 18.47 -1.84
CA LEU A 190 -10.25 18.49 -0.72
C LEU A 190 -10.41 19.86 -0.07
N GLY A 191 -9.64 20.89 -0.49
CA GLY A 191 -9.71 22.24 0.03
C GLY A 191 -8.71 22.56 1.16
N CYS A 192 -7.72 21.69 1.40
CA CYS A 192 -6.67 21.98 2.38
C CYS A 192 -5.61 22.92 1.82
N GLU A 193 -5.07 23.78 2.68
CA GLU A 193 -3.78 24.45 2.47
C GLU A 193 -2.68 23.51 2.93
N VAL A 194 -1.81 23.06 2.01
CA VAL A 194 -0.84 22.00 2.25
C VAL A 194 0.58 22.52 2.21
N THR A 195 1.29 22.40 3.33
CA THR A 195 2.75 22.49 3.40
C THR A 195 3.33 21.09 3.21
N GLU A 196 4.25 20.94 2.27
CA GLU A 196 4.85 19.67 1.93
C GLU A 196 6.22 19.50 2.58
N LEU A 197 6.47 18.32 3.13
CA LEU A 197 7.79 17.84 3.53
C LEU A 197 8.12 16.58 2.74
N PHE A 198 9.32 16.59 2.12
CA PHE A 198 9.92 15.44 1.45
C PHE A 198 9.00 14.74 0.44
N SER A 199 8.26 15.55 -0.36
CA SER A 199 7.31 15.04 -1.37
C SER A 199 7.99 14.57 -2.66
N GLU A 200 9.27 14.93 -2.90
CA GLU A 200 10.04 14.36 -4.00
C GLU A 200 10.27 12.87 -3.75
N VAL A 201 9.85 12.03 -4.71
CA VAL A 201 10.00 10.58 -4.59
C VAL A 201 11.45 10.18 -4.82
N ASP A 202 12.10 9.65 -3.79
CA ASP A 202 13.49 9.16 -3.86
C ASP A 202 13.62 7.86 -3.07
N GLY A 203 13.89 6.76 -3.78
CA GLY A 203 14.07 5.42 -3.16
C GLY A 203 15.31 5.29 -2.26
N ASN A 204 16.14 6.33 -2.14
CA ASN A 204 17.22 6.39 -1.15
C ASN A 204 16.74 6.87 0.22
N PHE A 205 15.58 7.54 0.30
CA PHE A 205 15.03 8.13 1.52
C PHE A 205 16.03 9.05 2.24
N PRO A 206 16.49 10.16 1.59
CA PRO A 206 17.64 10.93 2.06
C PRO A 206 17.38 11.73 3.35
N ASN A 207 16.13 12.03 3.67
CA ASN A 207 15.80 12.89 4.81
C ASN A 207 15.57 12.06 6.09
N HIS A 208 14.63 11.17 6.08
CA HIS A 208 14.39 10.21 7.14
C HIS A 208 13.77 8.92 6.59
N HIS A 209 13.79 7.87 7.40
CA HIS A 209 13.15 6.61 7.03
C HIS A 209 11.62 6.77 7.03
N PRO A 210 10.90 6.38 5.94
CA PRO A 210 9.44 6.57 5.83
C PRO A 210 8.68 5.51 6.64
N ASP A 211 8.76 5.63 7.97
CA ASP A 211 8.05 4.80 8.93
C ASP A 211 7.45 5.71 10.02
N PRO A 212 6.18 6.13 9.91
CA PRO A 212 5.54 7.02 10.87
C PRO A 212 5.25 6.36 12.22
N SER A 213 5.49 5.06 12.37
CA SER A 213 5.39 4.38 13.66
C SER A 213 6.54 4.71 14.62
N LYS A 214 7.61 5.31 14.10
CA LYS A 214 8.83 5.66 14.82
C LYS A 214 8.85 7.15 15.15
N PRO A 215 8.86 7.55 16.44
CA PRO A 215 8.85 8.96 16.83
C PRO A 215 10.01 9.78 16.26
N GLU A 216 11.17 9.16 16.07
CA GLU A 216 12.35 9.80 15.49
C GLU A 216 12.12 10.28 14.04
N ASN A 217 11.23 9.64 13.28
CA ASN A 217 10.90 9.98 11.90
C ASN A 217 9.82 11.08 11.80
N LEU A 218 9.25 11.50 12.92
CA LEU A 218 8.23 12.56 12.97
C LEU A 218 8.79 13.92 13.40
N ARG A 219 10.10 14.05 13.62
CA ARG A 219 10.72 15.28 14.17
C ARG A 219 10.50 16.47 13.26
N ASP A 220 10.81 16.34 11.98
CA ASP A 220 10.67 17.44 11.01
C ASP A 220 9.20 17.86 10.88
N LEU A 221 8.27 16.91 10.88
CA LEU A 221 6.84 17.19 10.88
C LEU A 221 6.40 17.95 12.13
N ILE A 222 6.86 17.54 13.32
CA ILE A 222 6.57 18.21 14.59
C ILE A 222 7.14 19.64 14.59
N ASP A 223 8.37 19.82 14.10
CA ASP A 223 9.01 21.13 14.04
C ASP A 223 8.32 22.04 13.03
N ALA A 224 7.91 21.54 11.88
CA ALA A 224 7.12 22.31 10.91
C ALA A 224 5.76 22.74 11.49
N LEU A 225 5.08 21.88 12.22
CA LEU A 225 3.83 22.22 12.90
C LEU A 225 4.02 23.32 13.93
N LYS A 226 5.03 23.23 14.80
CA LYS A 226 5.30 24.22 15.83
C LYS A 226 5.62 25.61 15.26
N ASN A 227 6.32 25.65 14.12
CA ASN A 227 6.80 26.87 13.50
C ASN A 227 5.88 27.44 12.39
N SER A 228 4.68 26.90 12.21
CA SER A 228 3.69 27.35 11.22
C SER A 228 2.35 27.63 11.87
N ASP A 229 1.33 27.94 11.11
CA ASP A 229 -0.06 28.02 11.55
C ASP A 229 -0.88 26.78 11.15
N ALA A 230 -0.22 25.73 10.68
CA ALA A 230 -0.84 24.44 10.38
C ALA A 230 -1.46 23.80 11.63
N GLU A 231 -2.58 23.13 11.45
CA GLU A 231 -3.41 22.60 12.52
C GLU A 231 -3.14 21.12 12.78
N LEU A 232 -2.65 20.40 11.76
CA LEU A 232 -2.48 18.94 11.76
C LEU A 232 -1.30 18.54 10.89
N GLY A 233 -0.55 17.53 11.32
CA GLY A 233 0.49 16.88 10.54
C GLY A 233 0.10 15.45 10.16
N LEU A 234 0.39 15.09 8.92
CA LEU A 234 0.12 13.78 8.34
C LEU A 234 1.42 13.20 7.77
N ALA A 235 1.84 12.03 8.26
CA ALA A 235 3.04 11.35 7.79
C ALA A 235 2.67 10.02 7.14
N PHE A 236 3.24 9.73 5.97
CA PHE A 236 3.01 8.49 5.23
C PHE A 236 4.23 7.58 5.28
N ASP A 237 4.00 6.26 5.21
CA ASP A 237 5.08 5.30 5.01
C ASP A 237 5.44 5.19 3.51
N GLY A 238 6.47 4.39 3.22
CA GLY A 238 7.10 4.35 1.89
C GLY A 238 6.18 4.00 0.73
N ASP A 239 5.09 3.25 0.96
CA ASP A 239 4.08 2.91 -0.06
C ASP A 239 2.69 3.54 0.21
N GLY A 240 2.59 4.39 1.24
CA GLY A 240 1.44 5.25 1.49
C GLY A 240 0.21 4.51 2.03
N ASP A 241 0.35 3.31 2.62
CA ASP A 241 -0.75 2.57 3.22
C ASP A 241 -0.83 2.73 4.75
N ARG A 242 0.15 3.43 5.36
CA ARG A 242 0.16 3.79 6.79
C ARG A 242 0.17 5.29 6.97
N LEU A 243 -0.57 5.74 7.99
CA LEU A 243 -0.73 7.14 8.34
C LEU A 243 -0.33 7.39 9.79
N GLY A 244 0.65 8.28 10.00
CA GLY A 244 0.93 8.93 11.27
C GLY A 244 0.18 10.25 11.34
N ILE A 245 -0.44 10.55 12.48
CA ILE A 245 -1.14 11.81 12.72
C ILE A 245 -0.47 12.52 13.89
N VAL A 246 -0.10 13.79 13.68
CA VAL A 246 0.52 14.65 14.68
C VAL A 246 -0.34 15.88 14.89
N THR A 247 -0.68 16.17 16.16
CA THR A 247 -1.45 17.37 16.52
C THR A 247 -0.59 18.63 16.50
N LYS A 248 -1.20 19.80 16.52
CA LYS A 248 -0.52 21.12 16.52
C LYS A 248 0.53 21.26 17.64
N ASP A 249 0.28 20.69 18.79
CA ASP A 249 1.19 20.70 19.93
C ASP A 249 2.27 19.60 19.87
N GLY A 250 2.33 18.85 18.78
CA GLY A 250 3.37 17.84 18.52
C GLY A 250 3.10 16.47 19.12
N GLN A 251 1.86 16.17 19.52
CA GLN A 251 1.50 14.83 20.01
C GLN A 251 1.22 13.87 18.86
N ASN A 252 1.87 12.71 18.88
CA ASN A 252 1.58 11.63 17.94
C ASN A 252 0.31 10.88 18.38
N ILE A 253 -0.68 10.83 17.50
CA ILE A 253 -1.89 10.01 17.69
C ILE A 253 -1.64 8.63 17.07
N TYR A 254 -1.29 7.68 17.90
CA TYR A 254 -0.98 6.31 17.48
C TYR A 254 -2.18 5.61 16.82
N PRO A 255 -1.97 4.63 15.91
CA PRO A 255 -3.03 3.99 15.14
C PRO A 255 -4.18 3.38 15.96
N ASP A 256 -3.89 2.85 17.16
CA ASP A 256 -4.92 2.36 18.09
C ASP A 256 -5.85 3.46 18.60
N ARG A 257 -5.33 4.68 18.77
CA ARG A 257 -6.12 5.86 19.11
C ARG A 257 -6.94 6.37 17.93
N GLN A 258 -6.33 6.38 16.73
CA GLN A 258 -7.03 6.70 15.48
C GLN A 258 -8.20 5.73 15.26
N MET A 259 -8.00 4.43 15.52
CA MET A 259 -9.04 3.40 15.41
C MET A 259 -10.26 3.71 16.30
N ILE A 260 -10.06 4.29 17.49
CA ILE A 260 -11.17 4.69 18.37
C ILE A 260 -12.07 5.71 17.68
N LEU A 261 -11.46 6.75 17.07
CA LEU A 261 -12.21 7.80 16.35
C LEU A 261 -12.98 7.22 15.16
N PHE A 262 -12.30 6.41 14.35
CA PHE A 262 -12.94 5.78 13.17
C PHE A 262 -14.05 4.82 13.57
N ALA A 263 -13.84 4.02 14.62
CA ALA A 263 -14.87 3.11 15.11
C ALA A 263 -16.09 3.85 15.66
N GLN A 264 -15.92 4.97 16.36
CA GLN A 264 -17.03 5.80 16.83
C GLN A 264 -17.86 6.34 15.65
N ASP A 265 -17.19 6.88 14.61
CA ASP A 265 -17.88 7.38 13.43
C ASP A 265 -18.64 6.26 12.69
N VAL A 266 -17.99 5.12 12.45
CA VAL A 266 -18.62 3.97 11.78
C VAL A 266 -19.83 3.47 12.57
N LEU A 267 -19.69 3.27 13.88
CA LEU A 267 -20.77 2.75 14.73
C LEU A 267 -21.93 3.75 14.88
N SER A 268 -21.70 5.04 14.70
CA SER A 268 -22.78 6.04 14.66
C SER A 268 -23.69 5.87 13.44
N ARG A 269 -23.15 5.39 12.33
CA ARG A 269 -23.83 5.15 11.05
C ARG A 269 -24.29 3.70 10.88
N VAL A 270 -23.58 2.76 11.49
CA VAL A 270 -23.86 1.31 11.44
C VAL A 270 -23.93 0.77 12.88
N PRO A 271 -25.06 1.00 13.60
CA PRO A 271 -25.22 0.51 14.96
C PRO A 271 -25.10 -1.03 15.03
N GLY A 272 -24.26 -1.53 15.97
CA GLY A 272 -24.02 -2.96 16.11
C GLY A 272 -23.01 -3.55 15.13
N GLY A 273 -22.32 -2.72 14.33
CA GLY A 273 -21.23 -3.15 13.45
C GLY A 273 -20.07 -3.78 14.23
N ASN A 274 -19.36 -4.71 13.59
CA ASN A 274 -18.20 -5.36 14.19
C ASN A 274 -16.92 -4.53 13.93
N ILE A 275 -16.16 -4.28 15.00
CA ILE A 275 -14.83 -3.67 14.92
C ILE A 275 -13.78 -4.75 15.20
N ILE A 276 -12.87 -4.95 14.25
CA ILE A 276 -11.77 -5.91 14.38
C ILE A 276 -10.49 -5.14 14.73
N PHE A 277 -9.78 -5.58 15.76
CA PHE A 277 -8.55 -4.94 16.23
C PHE A 277 -7.55 -5.97 16.76
N ASP A 278 -6.25 -5.58 16.85
CA ASP A 278 -5.19 -6.46 17.36
C ASP A 278 -5.25 -6.58 18.88
N VAL A 279 -5.26 -7.81 19.39
CA VAL A 279 -5.30 -8.14 20.83
C VAL A 279 -4.06 -7.71 21.61
N LYS A 280 -2.96 -7.39 20.94
CA LYS A 280 -1.72 -6.92 21.59
C LYS A 280 -1.81 -5.48 22.11
N ARG A 281 -2.93 -4.80 21.93
CA ARG A 281 -3.14 -3.42 22.37
C ARG A 281 -4.21 -3.36 23.44
N PRO A 282 -3.81 -3.26 24.73
CA PRO A 282 -4.75 -3.32 25.84
C PRO A 282 -5.41 -1.96 26.12
N ALA A 283 -6.51 -1.99 26.81
CA ALA A 283 -7.09 -0.96 27.67
C ALA A 283 -7.88 0.19 27.04
N ALA A 284 -7.68 0.60 25.79
CA ALA A 284 -8.41 1.74 25.22
C ALA A 284 -9.77 1.36 24.55
N LEU A 285 -9.97 0.08 24.28
CA LEU A 285 -11.14 -0.44 23.53
C LEU A 285 -12.36 -0.89 24.35
N PRO A 286 -12.36 -0.99 25.73
CA PRO A 286 -13.59 -1.29 26.48
C PRO A 286 -14.71 -0.28 26.29
N ILE A 287 -14.41 0.89 25.70
CA ILE A 287 -15.40 1.97 25.49
C ILE A 287 -16.45 1.58 24.43
N PHE A 288 -16.16 0.58 23.58
CA PHE A 288 -17.09 0.15 22.52
C PHE A 288 -18.05 -0.97 22.94
N THR A 289 -17.84 -1.58 24.11
CA THR A 289 -18.75 -2.59 24.66
C THR A 289 -19.80 -1.94 25.55
N ARG A 290 -20.62 -1.01 25.06
CA ARG A 290 -21.89 -0.74 25.73
C ARG A 290 -22.83 -1.90 25.41
N PRO A 291 -23.34 -2.63 26.42
CA PRO A 291 -24.43 -3.54 26.16
C PRO A 291 -25.59 -2.73 25.57
N ALA A 292 -26.21 -3.26 24.53
CA ALA A 292 -27.47 -2.72 24.04
C ALA A 292 -28.43 -2.65 25.25
N THR A 293 -28.71 -1.46 25.69
CA THR A 293 -29.83 -1.25 26.62
C THR A 293 -31.09 -1.68 25.92
N ARG A 294 -31.81 -2.60 26.52
CA ARG A 294 -33.08 -3.19 26.12
C ARG A 294 -34.13 -2.15 25.74
#